data_6dd6f0b3584f8c42c0257e029796765f
#
_entry.id   6dd6f0b3584f8c42c0257e029796765f
#
_cell.length_a   1.000
_cell.length_b   1.000
_cell.length_c   1.000
_cell.angle_alpha   90.00
_cell.angle_beta   90.00
_cell.angle_gamma   90.00
#
_symmetry.space_group_name_H-M   'P 1'
#
loop_
_entity.id
_entity.type
_entity.pdbx_description
1 polymer ?
#
loop_
_entity_poly.entity_id
_entity_poly.type
_entity_poly.pdbx_seq_one_letter_code
_entity_poly.pdbx_strand_id
1 'polypeptide(L)'
;MALEADFQVVQRVELIRSECAGKRVLHLGCTNYPYTEDSIKNDMLLHSDLAKSAAALYGIDSDATGIAMLTDAGFDNIYQGDLEHLDKVELDETFDVIVAGEMIEHLNNPGLFLNGIKRFMNAETRLVLTTINAYCGMRFAMYGFRGKRGSVEFVHPDHVAYYSYSTLKVLLERHGMHVDRFLFYDIGTEHRPHNRWFLNLLNDVCVRIAPQWADGIIAVCRLK
;
A
#
# COMPACT_ATOMS: atom_id res chain seq x y z
N MET A 1 25.46 -1.22 -7.99
CA MET A 1 24.93 -2.60 -7.97
C MET A 1 23.51 -2.52 -8.47
N ALA A 2 23.21 -3.09 -9.63
CA ALA A 2 21.84 -3.13 -10.13
C ALA A 2 21.04 -4.00 -9.16
N LEU A 3 19.90 -3.50 -8.66
CA LEU A 3 18.93 -4.36 -8.02
C LEU A 3 18.40 -5.28 -9.10
N GLU A 4 18.53 -6.56 -8.89
CA GLU A 4 17.73 -7.53 -9.62
C GLU A 4 16.30 -7.36 -9.11
N ALA A 5 15.48 -6.61 -9.85
CA ALA A 5 14.06 -6.61 -9.61
C ALA A 5 13.58 -8.05 -9.86
N ASP A 6 12.94 -8.64 -8.87
CA ASP A 6 12.17 -9.84 -9.12
C ASP A 6 10.92 -9.39 -9.90
N PHE A 7 10.93 -9.61 -11.22
CA PHE A 7 9.80 -9.27 -12.10
C PHE A 7 8.59 -10.19 -11.87
N GLN A 8 8.50 -10.78 -10.70
CA GLN A 8 7.37 -11.57 -10.29
C GLN A 8 6.16 -10.68 -10.04
N VAL A 9 5.04 -11.06 -10.65
CA VAL A 9 3.73 -10.44 -10.39
C VAL A 9 2.98 -11.30 -9.38
N VAL A 10 2.53 -10.66 -8.30
CA VAL A 10 1.86 -11.33 -7.18
C VAL A 10 0.47 -10.73 -6.94
N GLN A 11 -0.35 -11.40 -6.12
CA GLN A 11 -1.55 -10.82 -5.57
C GLN A 11 -1.19 -10.04 -4.29
N ARG A 12 -1.49 -8.73 -4.27
CA ARG A 12 -1.09 -7.80 -3.21
C ARG A 12 -1.55 -8.26 -1.83
N VAL A 13 -2.84 -8.52 -1.70
CA VAL A 13 -3.46 -8.87 -0.41
C VAL A 13 -2.93 -10.21 0.12
N GLU A 14 -2.74 -11.20 -0.76
CA GLU A 14 -2.19 -12.50 -0.38
C GLU A 14 -0.75 -12.39 0.13
N LEU A 15 0.08 -11.58 -0.55
CA LEU A 15 1.45 -11.34 -0.09
C LEU A 15 1.46 -10.65 1.28
N ILE A 16 0.71 -9.56 1.45
CA ILE A 16 0.64 -8.84 2.72
C ILE A 16 0.17 -9.79 3.84
N ARG A 17 -0.87 -10.58 3.59
CA ARG A 17 -1.38 -11.56 4.55
C ARG A 17 -0.30 -12.58 4.94
N SER A 18 0.46 -13.09 3.96
CA SER A 18 1.53 -14.07 4.22
C SER A 18 2.68 -13.50 5.04
N GLU A 19 3.04 -12.22 4.83
CA GLU A 19 4.08 -11.55 5.62
C GLU A 19 3.61 -11.26 7.06
N CYS A 20 2.31 -11.07 7.28
CA CYS A 20 1.72 -10.69 8.56
C CYS A 20 1.29 -11.89 9.44
N ALA A 21 1.17 -13.09 8.87
CA ALA A 21 0.65 -14.26 9.57
C ALA A 21 1.48 -14.60 10.82
N GLY A 22 0.82 -14.65 12.00
CA GLY A 22 1.45 -14.94 13.28
C GLY A 22 2.41 -13.86 13.79
N LYS A 23 2.36 -12.66 13.25
CA LYS A 23 3.24 -11.53 13.57
C LYS A 23 2.52 -10.45 14.37
N ARG A 24 3.30 -9.62 15.07
CA ARG A 24 2.84 -8.36 15.64
C ARG A 24 2.91 -7.29 14.55
N VAL A 25 1.75 -6.82 14.12
CA VAL A 25 1.60 -6.00 12.91
C VAL A 25 1.13 -4.59 13.25
N LEU A 26 1.75 -3.58 12.62
CA LEU A 26 1.25 -2.22 12.55
C LEU A 26 0.74 -1.94 11.13
N HIS A 27 -0.54 -1.61 11.00
CA HIS A 27 -1.17 -1.23 9.73
C HIS A 27 -1.37 0.28 9.68
N LEU A 28 -0.67 0.93 8.76
CA LEU A 28 -0.71 2.38 8.54
C LEU A 28 -1.69 2.70 7.40
N GLY A 29 -2.58 3.66 7.60
CA GLY A 29 -3.71 3.87 6.72
C GLY A 29 -4.73 2.73 6.88
N CYS A 30 -5.12 2.44 8.14
CA CYS A 30 -5.90 1.24 8.45
C CYS A 30 -7.40 1.37 8.12
N THR A 31 -7.89 2.57 7.84
CA THR A 31 -9.22 2.80 7.30
C THR A 31 -9.20 2.67 5.76
N ASN A 32 -10.31 2.90 5.11
CA ASN A 32 -10.41 2.94 3.64
C ASN A 32 -11.26 4.16 3.23
N TYR A 33 -10.82 5.34 3.68
CA TYR A 33 -11.54 6.59 3.40
C TYR A 33 -11.67 6.83 1.88
N PRO A 34 -12.85 7.24 1.36
CA PRO A 34 -14.12 7.45 2.08
C PRO A 34 -15.01 6.20 2.17
N TYR A 35 -14.51 5.02 1.83
CA TYR A 35 -15.27 3.77 1.66
C TYR A 35 -15.20 2.83 2.87
N THR A 36 -14.79 3.32 4.05
CA THR A 36 -14.56 2.51 5.25
C THR A 36 -15.79 1.69 5.64
N GLU A 37 -16.98 2.32 5.69
CA GLU A 37 -18.23 1.65 6.06
C GLU A 37 -18.58 0.51 5.08
N ASP A 38 -18.51 0.78 3.78
CA ASP A 38 -18.80 -0.22 2.75
C ASP A 38 -17.77 -1.36 2.77
N SER A 39 -16.51 -1.05 3.04
CA SER A 39 -15.44 -2.04 3.13
C SER A 39 -15.61 -2.97 4.33
N ILE A 40 -16.05 -2.46 5.48
CA ILE A 40 -16.39 -3.27 6.65
C ILE A 40 -17.58 -4.19 6.34
N LYS A 41 -18.67 -3.62 5.80
CA LYS A 41 -19.90 -4.37 5.49
C LYS A 41 -19.69 -5.52 4.50
N ASN A 42 -18.76 -5.33 3.54
CA ASN A 42 -18.49 -6.31 2.49
C ASN A 42 -17.28 -7.22 2.77
N ASP A 43 -16.70 -7.16 3.98
CA ASP A 43 -15.46 -7.90 4.36
C ASP A 43 -14.29 -7.66 3.39
N MET A 44 -14.17 -6.43 2.88
CA MET A 44 -13.15 -6.02 1.90
C MET A 44 -12.05 -5.12 2.52
N LEU A 45 -12.08 -4.90 3.82
CA LEU A 45 -11.11 -4.06 4.50
C LEU A 45 -9.83 -4.85 4.78
N LEU A 46 -8.69 -4.35 4.32
CA LEU A 46 -7.39 -5.00 4.55
C LEU A 46 -7.11 -5.19 6.06
N HIS A 47 -7.49 -4.23 6.90
CA HIS A 47 -7.32 -4.35 8.35
C HIS A 47 -8.07 -5.55 8.92
N SER A 48 -9.32 -5.78 8.48
CA SER A 48 -10.12 -6.96 8.84
C SER A 48 -9.45 -8.26 8.40
N ASP A 49 -8.87 -8.27 7.22
CA ASP A 49 -8.14 -9.44 6.71
C ASP A 49 -6.90 -9.76 7.52
N LEU A 50 -6.13 -8.74 7.91
CA LEU A 50 -4.95 -8.90 8.74
C LEU A 50 -5.30 -9.41 10.15
N ALA A 51 -6.40 -8.94 10.71
CA ALA A 51 -6.88 -9.37 12.04
C ALA A 51 -7.16 -10.90 12.11
N LYS A 52 -7.49 -11.53 10.97
CA LYS A 52 -7.76 -12.96 10.91
C LYS A 52 -6.51 -13.83 11.13
N SER A 53 -5.30 -13.28 10.92
CA SER A 53 -4.06 -14.07 10.88
C SER A 53 -2.89 -13.49 11.68
N ALA A 54 -2.89 -12.20 11.99
CA ALA A 54 -1.86 -11.58 12.83
C ALA A 54 -1.94 -12.07 14.29
N ALA A 55 -0.81 -12.16 14.96
CA ALA A 55 -0.78 -12.47 16.41
C ALA A 55 -1.27 -11.27 17.25
N ALA A 56 -0.97 -10.05 16.79
CA ALA A 56 -1.48 -8.81 17.33
C ALA A 56 -1.53 -7.77 16.19
N LEU A 57 -2.60 -7.00 16.13
CA LEU A 57 -2.79 -6.00 15.09
C LEU A 57 -3.04 -4.62 15.70
N TYR A 58 -2.30 -3.64 15.22
CA TYR A 58 -2.41 -2.23 15.56
C TYR A 58 -2.69 -1.43 14.30
N GLY A 59 -3.43 -0.33 14.43
CA GLY A 59 -3.75 0.55 13.32
C GLY A 59 -3.44 2.00 13.63
N ILE A 60 -2.95 2.76 12.64
CA ILE A 60 -2.85 4.22 12.71
C ILE A 60 -3.51 4.79 11.46
N ASP A 61 -4.38 5.79 11.65
CA ASP A 61 -5.00 6.53 10.56
C ASP A 61 -5.28 7.97 10.98
N SER A 62 -5.44 8.88 10.03
CA SER A 62 -5.85 10.26 10.29
C SER A 62 -7.37 10.44 10.31
N ASP A 63 -8.13 9.55 9.67
CA ASP A 63 -9.59 9.59 9.56
C ASP A 63 -10.28 9.20 10.87
N ALA A 64 -10.62 10.20 11.70
CA ALA A 64 -11.32 9.98 12.97
C ALA A 64 -12.66 9.25 12.81
N THR A 65 -13.37 9.47 11.70
CA THR A 65 -14.65 8.82 11.43
C THR A 65 -14.47 7.34 11.13
N GLY A 66 -13.50 7.01 10.25
CA GLY A 66 -13.15 5.62 9.95
C GLY A 66 -12.63 4.88 11.18
N ILE A 67 -11.84 5.53 12.03
CA ILE A 67 -11.36 4.97 13.30
C ILE A 67 -12.54 4.61 14.22
N ALA A 68 -13.51 5.52 14.37
CA ALA A 68 -14.72 5.24 15.17
C ALA A 68 -15.48 4.00 14.62
N MET A 69 -15.64 3.91 13.29
CA MET A 69 -16.28 2.76 12.65
C MET A 69 -15.51 1.45 12.89
N LEU A 70 -14.17 1.48 12.88
CA LEU A 70 -13.36 0.32 13.21
C LEU A 70 -13.53 -0.10 14.67
N THR A 71 -13.51 0.87 15.58
CA THR A 71 -13.72 0.62 17.02
C THR A 71 -15.10 0.03 17.29
N ASP A 72 -16.15 0.58 16.66
CA ASP A 72 -17.52 0.06 16.74
C ASP A 72 -17.66 -1.36 16.15
N ALA A 73 -16.83 -1.69 15.15
CA ALA A 73 -16.75 -3.02 14.57
C ALA A 73 -15.93 -4.02 15.43
N GLY A 74 -15.39 -3.58 16.58
CA GLY A 74 -14.69 -4.40 17.55
C GLY A 74 -13.18 -4.53 17.32
N PHE A 75 -12.58 -3.63 16.55
CA PHE A 75 -11.12 -3.56 16.42
C PHE A 75 -10.54 -2.72 17.57
N ASP A 76 -9.62 -3.32 18.31
CA ASP A 76 -8.82 -2.66 19.34
C ASP A 76 -7.50 -2.12 18.77
N ASN A 77 -6.75 -1.36 19.57
CA ASN A 77 -5.43 -0.82 19.25
C ASN A 77 -5.39 0.03 17.97
N ILE A 78 -6.43 0.84 17.77
CA ILE A 78 -6.50 1.82 16.69
C ILE A 78 -6.17 3.20 17.24
N TYR A 79 -5.21 3.88 16.61
CA TYR A 79 -4.72 5.18 17.05
C TYR A 79 -4.98 6.22 15.97
N GLN A 80 -5.43 7.40 16.39
CA GLN A 80 -5.51 8.52 15.47
C GLN A 80 -4.13 9.18 15.34
N GLY A 81 -3.68 9.38 14.12
CA GLY A 81 -2.40 10.04 13.86
C GLY A 81 -2.20 10.41 12.41
N ASP A 82 -1.50 11.52 12.20
CA ASP A 82 -1.01 11.94 10.89
C ASP A 82 0.27 11.15 10.57
N LEU A 83 0.27 10.46 9.44
CA LEU A 83 1.39 9.61 9.01
C LEU A 83 2.65 10.42 8.65
N GLU A 84 2.53 11.73 8.39
CA GLU A 84 3.68 12.64 8.26
C GLU A 84 4.20 13.12 9.62
N HIS A 85 3.47 12.86 10.72
CA HIS A 85 3.78 13.28 12.09
C HIS A 85 3.68 12.13 13.09
N LEU A 86 4.23 10.97 12.75
CA LEU A 86 4.20 9.77 13.59
C LEU A 86 4.87 9.95 14.97
N ASP A 87 5.74 10.95 15.11
CA ASP A 87 6.36 11.37 16.38
C ASP A 87 5.33 11.86 17.43
N LYS A 88 4.14 12.26 16.98
CA LYS A 88 3.04 12.73 17.86
C LYS A 88 2.07 11.61 18.29
N VAL A 89 2.18 10.42 17.72
CA VAL A 89 1.31 9.30 18.06
C VAL A 89 1.75 8.70 19.39
N GLU A 90 0.81 8.59 20.35
CA GLU A 90 1.07 7.99 21.66
C GLU A 90 1.07 6.45 21.60
N LEU A 91 2.06 5.91 20.92
CA LEU A 91 2.30 4.48 20.77
C LEU A 91 3.81 4.25 20.90
N ASP A 92 4.24 3.58 21.96
CA ASP A 92 5.65 3.26 22.21
C ASP A 92 5.88 1.75 22.15
N GLU A 93 5.81 1.23 20.93
CA GLU A 93 5.88 -0.20 20.62
C GLU A 93 6.71 -0.44 19.36
N THR A 94 7.28 -1.63 19.25
CA THR A 94 7.91 -2.09 18.01
C THR A 94 7.18 -3.30 17.44
N PHE A 95 7.29 -3.49 16.13
CA PHE A 95 6.51 -4.47 15.40
C PHE A 95 7.40 -5.41 14.58
N ASP A 96 6.93 -6.63 14.33
CA ASP A 96 7.58 -7.57 13.42
C ASP A 96 7.39 -7.12 11.97
N VAL A 97 6.17 -6.64 11.66
CA VAL A 97 5.79 -6.18 10.32
C VAL A 97 5.04 -4.87 10.42
N ILE A 98 5.40 -3.92 9.56
CA ILE A 98 4.66 -2.69 9.35
C ILE A 98 4.12 -2.72 7.93
N VAL A 99 2.81 -2.55 7.76
CA VAL A 99 2.13 -2.48 6.47
C VAL A 99 1.78 -1.04 6.14
N ALA A 100 2.24 -0.55 4.99
CA ALA A 100 1.89 0.74 4.42
C ALA A 100 1.29 0.50 3.02
N GLY A 101 -0.01 0.21 2.98
CA GLY A 101 -0.72 -0.24 1.79
C GLY A 101 -1.41 0.89 1.04
N GLU A 102 -0.88 1.28 -0.13
CA GLU A 102 -1.46 2.31 -1.00
C GLU A 102 -1.77 3.62 -0.25
N MET A 103 -0.79 4.10 0.51
CA MET A 103 -0.92 5.32 1.29
C MET A 103 0.20 6.35 1.00
N ILE A 104 1.40 5.91 0.56
CA ILE A 104 2.53 6.81 0.34
C ILE A 104 2.29 7.81 -0.80
N GLU A 105 1.47 7.44 -1.77
CA GLU A 105 1.04 8.30 -2.89
C GLU A 105 0.15 9.46 -2.47
N HIS A 106 -0.46 9.39 -1.27
CA HIS A 106 -1.30 10.43 -0.69
C HIS A 106 -0.50 11.43 0.16
N LEU A 107 0.76 11.11 0.50
CA LEU A 107 1.56 11.95 1.39
C LEU A 107 2.21 13.10 0.64
N ASN A 108 2.08 14.31 1.17
CA ASN A 108 2.78 15.48 0.64
C ASN A 108 4.29 15.41 0.94
N ASN A 109 4.67 14.81 2.10
CA ASN A 109 6.05 14.69 2.54
C ASN A 109 6.41 13.24 2.92
N PRO A 110 6.56 12.33 1.96
CA PRO A 110 6.87 10.93 2.22
C PRO A 110 8.17 10.72 3.01
N GLY A 111 9.08 11.70 2.98
CA GLY A 111 10.30 11.68 3.79
C GLY A 111 10.04 11.81 5.29
N LEU A 112 9.05 12.61 5.71
CA LEU A 112 8.65 12.71 7.11
C LEU A 112 8.08 11.37 7.60
N PHE A 113 7.20 10.77 6.82
CA PHE A 113 6.68 9.43 7.07
C PHE A 113 7.80 8.40 7.25
N LEU A 114 8.72 8.29 6.28
CA LEU A 114 9.82 7.32 6.31
C LEU A 114 10.79 7.54 7.47
N ASN A 115 10.94 8.76 7.95
CA ASN A 115 11.72 9.03 9.15
C ASN A 115 10.94 8.71 10.43
N GLY A 116 9.66 9.06 10.48
CA GLY A 116 8.80 8.82 11.64
C GLY A 116 8.56 7.33 11.93
N ILE A 117 8.38 6.52 10.87
CA ILE A 117 8.09 5.08 11.00
C ILE A 117 9.21 4.30 11.72
N LYS A 118 10.44 4.80 11.66
CA LYS A 118 11.61 4.12 12.29
C LYS A 118 11.46 3.92 13.79
N ARG A 119 10.66 4.75 14.47
CA ARG A 119 10.42 4.59 15.92
C ARG A 119 9.68 3.28 16.25
N PHE A 120 8.95 2.73 15.30
CA PHE A 120 8.21 1.49 15.43
C PHE A 120 8.99 0.26 14.93
N MET A 121 10.24 0.47 14.46
CA MET A 121 11.08 -0.55 13.86
C MET A 121 12.28 -0.92 14.75
N ASN A 122 12.61 -2.18 14.74
CA ASN A 122 13.89 -2.70 15.18
C ASN A 122 14.63 -3.38 14.01
N ALA A 123 15.77 -4.00 14.27
CA ALA A 123 16.60 -4.63 13.22
C ALA A 123 15.90 -5.77 12.46
N GLU A 124 14.91 -6.41 13.07
CA GLU A 124 14.16 -7.54 12.48
C GLU A 124 12.85 -7.11 11.84
N THR A 125 12.42 -5.87 12.08
CA THR A 125 11.15 -5.35 11.55
C THR A 125 11.18 -5.27 10.02
N ARG A 126 10.13 -5.75 9.38
CA ARG A 126 9.90 -5.61 7.95
C ARG A 126 8.84 -4.56 7.67
N LEU A 127 9.16 -3.61 6.80
CA LEU A 127 8.20 -2.69 6.20
C LEU A 127 7.72 -3.28 4.88
N VAL A 128 6.44 -3.57 4.76
CA VAL A 128 5.77 -3.96 3.51
C VAL A 128 5.03 -2.74 2.98
N LEU A 129 5.60 -2.08 1.99
CA LEU A 129 5.06 -0.88 1.37
C LEU A 129 4.52 -1.21 -0.01
N THR A 130 3.26 -0.86 -0.27
CA THR A 130 2.65 -1.00 -1.61
C THR A 130 2.19 0.36 -2.11
N THR A 131 2.25 0.58 -3.42
CA THR A 131 1.75 1.78 -4.06
C THR A 131 1.48 1.52 -5.54
N ILE A 132 0.70 2.40 -6.16
CA ILE A 132 0.42 2.32 -7.59
C ILE A 132 1.71 2.49 -8.42
N ASN A 133 1.76 1.79 -9.55
CA ASN A 133 2.90 1.84 -10.46
C ASN A 133 2.75 2.97 -11.48
N ALA A 134 3.69 3.90 -11.50
CA ALA A 134 3.75 5.00 -12.48
C ALA A 134 3.78 4.49 -13.94
N TYR A 135 4.29 3.28 -14.18
CA TYR A 135 4.36 2.66 -15.50
C TYR A 135 3.28 1.61 -15.75
N CYS A 136 2.16 1.66 -15.04
CA CYS A 136 1.04 0.77 -15.32
C CYS A 136 0.58 0.89 -16.78
N GLY A 137 0.73 -0.19 -17.54
CA GLY A 137 0.46 -0.19 -18.98
C GLY A 137 -1.00 0.08 -19.30
N MET A 138 -1.93 -0.46 -18.52
CA MET A 138 -3.36 -0.23 -18.67
C MET A 138 -3.71 1.26 -18.47
N ARG A 139 -3.25 1.88 -17.37
CA ARG A 139 -3.52 3.30 -17.09
C ARG A 139 -2.94 4.20 -18.18
N PHE A 140 -1.71 3.93 -18.61
CA PHE A 140 -1.06 4.68 -19.67
C PHE A 140 -1.82 4.58 -20.99
N ALA A 141 -2.23 3.37 -21.40
CA ALA A 141 -3.02 3.16 -22.61
C ALA A 141 -4.38 3.88 -22.52
N MET A 142 -5.08 3.75 -21.39
CA MET A 142 -6.37 4.43 -21.18
C MET A 142 -6.22 5.96 -21.25
N TYR A 143 -5.18 6.53 -20.67
CA TYR A 143 -4.90 7.95 -20.76
C TYR A 143 -4.66 8.38 -22.23
N GLY A 144 -3.83 7.63 -22.96
CA GLY A 144 -3.54 7.88 -24.36
C GLY A 144 -4.78 7.80 -25.28
N PHE A 145 -5.67 6.82 -25.05
CA PHE A 145 -6.89 6.64 -25.86
C PHE A 145 -7.99 7.65 -25.56
N ARG A 146 -7.98 8.31 -24.41
CA ARG A 146 -8.93 9.39 -24.11
C ARG A 146 -8.76 10.63 -24.98
N GLY A 147 -7.60 10.82 -25.55
CA GLY A 147 -7.26 11.97 -26.38
C GLY A 147 -7.44 13.31 -25.66
N LYS A 148 -7.50 14.40 -26.43
CA LYS A 148 -7.60 15.77 -25.91
C LYS A 148 -8.94 16.10 -25.22
N ARG A 149 -9.90 15.20 -25.19
CA ARG A 149 -11.24 15.41 -24.61
C ARG A 149 -11.32 15.01 -23.14
N GLY A 150 -10.32 14.31 -22.60
CA GLY A 150 -10.26 13.90 -21.19
C GLY A 150 -9.42 14.87 -20.39
N SER A 151 -10.05 15.71 -19.56
CA SER A 151 -9.33 16.56 -18.61
C SER A 151 -8.99 15.84 -17.30
N VAL A 152 -9.41 14.59 -17.13
CA VAL A 152 -9.29 13.84 -15.88
C VAL A 152 -8.44 12.60 -16.13
N GLU A 153 -7.34 12.49 -15.42
CA GLU A 153 -6.54 11.27 -15.32
C GLU A 153 -7.32 10.16 -14.60
N PHE A 154 -7.02 8.89 -14.92
CA PHE A 154 -7.56 7.74 -14.18
C PHE A 154 -6.76 7.51 -12.91
N VAL A 155 -6.89 8.44 -11.99
CA VAL A 155 -6.18 8.43 -10.73
C VAL A 155 -7.15 8.82 -9.63
N HIS A 156 -6.93 8.30 -8.44
CA HIS A 156 -7.66 8.76 -7.27
C HIS A 156 -7.42 10.26 -7.08
N PRO A 157 -8.45 11.08 -6.77
CA PRO A 157 -8.30 12.53 -6.70
C PRO A 157 -7.31 12.99 -5.63
N ASP A 158 -7.05 12.18 -4.61
CA ASP A 158 -6.13 12.50 -3.51
C ASP A 158 -4.69 12.01 -3.73
N HIS A 159 -4.39 11.42 -4.90
CA HIS A 159 -3.01 11.04 -5.21
C HIS A 159 -2.18 12.27 -5.58
N VAL A 160 -1.12 12.53 -4.84
CA VAL A 160 -0.17 13.62 -5.08
C VAL A 160 1.12 13.16 -5.75
N ALA A 161 1.38 11.84 -5.75
CA ALA A 161 2.58 11.28 -6.32
C ALA A 161 2.33 9.94 -7.03
N TYR A 162 3.21 9.62 -7.98
CA TYR A 162 3.34 8.32 -8.61
C TYR A 162 4.75 7.80 -8.44
N TYR A 163 4.88 6.52 -8.13
CA TYR A 163 6.19 5.90 -7.94
C TYR A 163 6.45 4.84 -9.00
N SER A 164 7.65 4.88 -9.56
CA SER A 164 8.20 3.75 -10.27
C SER A 164 9.09 2.93 -9.33
N TYR A 165 9.45 1.74 -9.75
CA TYR A 165 10.46 0.92 -9.10
C TYR A 165 11.69 1.73 -8.69
N SER A 166 12.32 2.44 -9.65
CA SER A 166 13.56 3.17 -9.40
C SER A 166 13.38 4.37 -8.47
N THR A 167 12.29 5.13 -8.61
CA THR A 167 12.06 6.32 -7.78
C THR A 167 11.71 5.96 -6.34
N LEU A 168 10.90 4.93 -6.14
CA LEU A 168 10.56 4.44 -4.81
C LEU A 168 11.80 3.88 -4.10
N LYS A 169 12.62 3.09 -4.80
CA LYS A 169 13.86 2.58 -4.25
C LYS A 169 14.79 3.70 -3.77
N VAL A 170 15.03 4.71 -4.61
CA VAL A 170 15.88 5.86 -4.26
C VAL A 170 15.33 6.58 -3.03
N LEU A 171 14.02 6.78 -2.96
CA LEU A 171 13.37 7.40 -1.81
C LEU A 171 13.62 6.59 -0.53
N LEU A 172 13.36 5.30 -0.54
CA LEU A 172 13.55 4.38 0.59
C LEU A 172 15.02 4.36 1.05
N GLU A 173 15.95 4.23 0.12
CA GLU A 173 17.40 4.17 0.43
C GLU A 173 17.93 5.48 1.02
N ARG A 174 17.45 6.64 0.55
CA ARG A 174 17.80 7.96 1.12
C ARG A 174 17.32 8.13 2.55
N HIS A 175 16.24 7.44 2.92
CA HIS A 175 15.71 7.45 4.28
C HIS A 175 16.19 6.27 5.13
N GLY A 176 17.31 5.61 4.74
CA GLY A 176 17.96 4.58 5.55
C GLY A 176 17.24 3.24 5.56
N MET A 177 16.41 2.96 4.57
CA MET A 177 15.80 1.65 4.36
C MET A 177 16.67 0.83 3.40
N HIS A 178 16.77 -0.47 3.65
CA HIS A 178 17.30 -1.45 2.71
C HIS A 178 16.13 -2.20 2.08
N VAL A 179 16.07 -2.22 0.75
CA VAL A 179 15.03 -2.98 0.03
C VAL A 179 15.52 -4.40 -0.17
N ASP A 180 14.91 -5.35 0.52
CA ASP A 180 15.24 -6.77 0.41
C ASP A 180 14.58 -7.42 -0.81
N ARG A 181 13.31 -7.06 -1.09
CA ARG A 181 12.55 -7.56 -2.23
C ARG A 181 11.76 -6.44 -2.87
N PHE A 182 11.69 -6.47 -4.20
CA PHE A 182 10.85 -5.58 -4.98
C PHE A 182 10.01 -6.42 -5.95
N LEU A 183 8.70 -6.31 -5.84
CA LEU A 183 7.73 -7.12 -6.59
C LEU A 183 6.75 -6.20 -7.30
N PHE A 184 6.04 -6.76 -8.27
CA PHE A 184 4.90 -6.12 -8.92
C PHE A 184 3.62 -6.81 -8.49
N TYR A 185 2.52 -6.07 -8.40
CA TYR A 185 1.21 -6.69 -8.18
C TYR A 185 0.24 -6.31 -9.28
N ASP A 186 -0.65 -7.24 -9.56
CA ASP A 186 -1.70 -7.07 -10.55
C ASP A 186 -3.00 -6.60 -9.90
N ILE A 187 -3.97 -6.21 -10.74
CA ILE A 187 -5.33 -5.90 -10.29
C ILE A 187 -5.84 -7.06 -9.43
N GLY A 188 -6.26 -6.74 -8.21
CA GLY A 188 -6.76 -7.72 -7.26
C GLY A 188 -7.95 -8.50 -7.82
N THR A 189 -8.04 -9.78 -7.47
CA THR A 189 -9.15 -10.66 -7.89
C THR A 189 -10.50 -10.11 -7.45
N GLU A 190 -10.54 -9.39 -6.33
CA GLU A 190 -11.71 -8.69 -5.78
C GLU A 190 -12.16 -7.50 -6.64
N HIS A 191 -11.26 -6.84 -7.35
CA HIS A 191 -11.57 -5.68 -8.19
C HIS A 191 -11.92 -6.07 -9.63
N ARG A 192 -11.41 -7.20 -10.13
CA ARG A 192 -11.63 -7.66 -11.51
C ARG A 192 -13.09 -7.80 -11.91
N PRO A 193 -14.02 -8.30 -11.05
CA PRO A 193 -15.44 -8.41 -11.39
C PRO A 193 -16.13 -7.05 -11.59
N HIS A 194 -15.64 -6.00 -10.94
CA HIS A 194 -16.19 -4.63 -11.03
C HIS A 194 -15.63 -3.84 -12.21
N ASN A 195 -14.54 -4.30 -12.82
CA ASN A 195 -13.96 -3.69 -13.99
C ASN A 195 -14.70 -4.11 -15.27
N ARG A 196 -14.70 -3.23 -16.27
CA ARG A 196 -15.13 -3.61 -17.61
C ARG A 196 -14.20 -4.67 -18.19
N TRP A 197 -14.74 -5.72 -18.77
CA TRP A 197 -13.98 -6.88 -19.27
C TRP A 197 -12.80 -6.50 -20.19
N PHE A 198 -12.93 -5.46 -21.03
CA PHE A 198 -11.87 -5.03 -21.93
C PHE A 198 -10.69 -4.38 -21.19
N LEU A 199 -10.91 -3.80 -20.00
CA LEU A 199 -9.84 -3.27 -19.17
C LEU A 199 -9.02 -4.41 -18.54
N ASN A 200 -9.68 -5.44 -18.08
CA ASN A 200 -9.00 -6.65 -17.59
C ASN A 200 -8.17 -7.28 -18.72
N LEU A 201 -8.75 -7.41 -19.93
CA LEU A 201 -8.02 -7.94 -21.07
C LEU A 201 -6.81 -7.06 -21.45
N LEU A 202 -6.97 -5.74 -21.48
CA LEU A 202 -5.88 -4.80 -21.75
C LEU A 202 -4.77 -4.94 -20.71
N ASN A 203 -5.14 -5.00 -19.45
CA ASN A 203 -4.19 -5.22 -18.35
C ASN A 203 -3.43 -6.55 -18.53
N ASP A 204 -4.15 -7.65 -18.78
CA ASP A 204 -3.55 -8.98 -18.94
C ASP A 204 -2.56 -9.01 -20.11
N VAL A 205 -2.87 -8.33 -21.22
CA VAL A 205 -1.96 -8.18 -22.35
C VAL A 205 -0.72 -7.38 -21.95
N CYS A 206 -0.91 -6.23 -21.26
CA CYS A 206 0.21 -5.40 -20.80
C CYS A 206 1.15 -6.19 -19.88
N VAL A 207 0.61 -6.84 -18.88
CA VAL A 207 1.37 -7.60 -17.86
C VAL A 207 2.07 -8.82 -18.51
N ARG A 208 1.43 -9.47 -19.48
CA ARG A 208 2.04 -10.58 -20.22
C ARG A 208 3.21 -10.16 -21.09
N ILE A 209 3.16 -8.96 -21.67
CA ILE A 209 4.27 -8.40 -22.47
C ILE A 209 5.42 -7.99 -21.56
N ALA A 210 5.10 -7.31 -20.47
CA ALA A 210 6.08 -6.76 -19.55
C ALA A 210 5.50 -6.74 -18.11
N PRO A 211 5.93 -7.65 -17.21
CA PRO A 211 5.46 -7.68 -15.82
C PRO A 211 5.57 -6.33 -15.09
N GLN A 212 6.59 -5.53 -15.43
CA GLN A 212 6.78 -4.18 -14.89
C GLN A 212 5.70 -3.17 -15.31
N TRP A 213 4.75 -3.54 -16.18
CA TRP A 213 3.57 -2.77 -16.53
C TRP A 213 2.35 -3.13 -15.68
N ALA A 214 2.53 -3.97 -14.67
CA ALA A 214 1.49 -4.32 -13.72
C ALA A 214 0.96 -3.10 -12.96
N ASP A 215 -0.16 -3.28 -12.27
CA ASP A 215 -0.95 -2.23 -11.65
C ASP A 215 -0.20 -1.47 -10.58
N GLY A 216 0.55 -2.17 -9.75
CA GLY A 216 1.31 -1.55 -8.67
C GLY A 216 2.63 -2.25 -8.35
N ILE A 217 3.30 -1.72 -7.34
CA ILE A 217 4.62 -2.14 -6.88
C ILE A 217 4.61 -2.39 -5.37
N ILE A 218 5.40 -3.36 -4.94
CA ILE A 218 5.61 -3.72 -3.54
C ILE A 218 7.09 -3.65 -3.22
N ALA A 219 7.45 -2.94 -2.16
CA ALA A 219 8.77 -2.95 -1.58
C ALA A 219 8.73 -3.60 -0.19
N VAL A 220 9.49 -4.66 0.03
CA VAL A 220 9.73 -5.24 1.35
C VAL A 220 11.09 -4.77 1.81
N CYS A 221 11.11 -4.04 2.93
CA CYS A 221 12.27 -3.29 3.39
C CYS A 221 12.55 -3.57 4.87
N ARG A 222 13.77 -3.27 5.29
CA ARG A 222 14.20 -3.19 6.70
C ARG A 222 15.07 -1.96 6.92
N LEU A 223 15.40 -1.66 8.16
CA LEU A 223 16.41 -0.65 8.47
C LEU A 223 17.79 -1.08 7.94
N LYS A 224 18.58 -0.10 7.47
CA LYS A 224 20.00 -0.33 7.08
C LYS A 224 20.86 -0.59 8.29
#